data_88069566a57a18c662c7bb439d93fdc9
#
_entry.id   88069566a57a18c662c7bb439d93fdc9
#
_cell.length_a   1.000
_cell.length_b   1.000
_cell.length_c   1.000
_cell.angle_alpha   90.00
_cell.angle_beta   90.00
_cell.angle_gamma   90.00
#
_symmetry.space_group_name_H-M   'P 1'
#
loop_
_entity.id
_entity.type
_entity.pdbx_description
1 polymer ?
#
loop_
_entity_poly.entity_id
_entity_poly.type
_entity_poly.pdbx_seq_one_letter_code
_entity_poly.pdbx_strand_id
1 'polypeptide(L)'
;MGLRGRLVTCDRSTPQSQVLWCKDNKGEFMYYFIPAWYGQTDEFWKTSIDPWYLTRQKIEFDDSLHQVRIFQDEELTPQLLLLAYQPHLRYFLHRHDVLEVKATAIFDLIQGISDEAMRNLQVTDLDWPEGSTFVYTPFAIVVQCQHKRYAEIEFGTEGFIAMIRYFDEEQIIREDVYDDRGFISSSLYYENGLPIYRNYLNAKGVWQLCHFYDGRGIVANPRTDGRFNKSYYGDLSEVIWEFLDKFLAEKVTTEDRFVMASDLRHNKPLFNHLPAENTKILTWFAERNQDDSIDAYAGFLPQVDLLIADRYDYLEQLQVAYPEEAKKLKHMASFDTRLALGTSQRVKESKIFYQVDLNHLDLEAIYQVLAFVAKYPKTRVEFGAFNANPEQLQNLEHQVEKMIDERFSSEVFEEVVESSGAENRLEENNEIISRFSFQDLRDETALIKSLQFTRLIVDLSKEPNRYTQIAGISAGIPQINRVASEYVTHQENGYILKHLSDFEKGAYYYLGQLNNWNRSLIYSIEKIKENTGDRLVQKWENWLKEEQHGQG
;
A
#
# COMPACT_ATOMS: atom_id res chain seq x y z
N MET A 1 -11.00 24.90 30.83
CA MET A 1 -10.85 26.21 30.19
C MET A 1 -10.38 25.91 28.76
N GLY A 2 -11.25 25.80 27.84
CA GLY A 2 -11.87 26.78 27.03
C GLY A 2 -11.23 26.74 25.64
N LEU A 3 -11.47 25.67 24.86
CA LEU A 3 -11.18 25.64 23.39
C LEU A 3 -12.35 26.31 22.68
N ARG A 4 -12.13 27.49 22.14
CA ARG A 4 -13.08 28.19 21.26
C ARG A 4 -12.85 27.71 19.83
N GLY A 5 -13.71 26.81 19.33
CA GLY A 5 -13.89 26.60 17.91
C GLY A 5 -14.49 27.85 17.26
N ARG A 6 -13.87 28.36 16.21
CA ARG A 6 -14.48 29.37 15.32
C ARG A 6 -15.38 28.63 14.32
N LEU A 7 -16.70 28.76 14.54
CA LEU A 7 -17.70 28.53 13.50
C LEU A 7 -17.57 29.66 12.49
N VAL A 8 -17.19 29.35 11.25
CA VAL A 8 -17.34 30.24 10.10
C VAL A 8 -18.76 30.03 9.58
N THR A 9 -19.61 31.03 9.78
CA THR A 9 -20.94 31.09 9.18
C THR A 9 -20.82 31.36 7.69
N CYS A 10 -21.28 30.41 6.88
CA CYS A 10 -21.41 30.54 5.44
C CYS A 10 -22.62 31.43 5.11
N ASP A 11 -22.40 32.60 4.55
CA ASP A 11 -23.44 33.49 4.05
C ASP A 11 -23.91 32.98 2.67
N ARG A 12 -25.18 32.67 2.57
CA ARG A 12 -25.83 32.18 1.34
C ARG A 12 -26.29 33.36 0.50
N SER A 13 -25.43 33.82 -0.39
CA SER A 13 -25.94 34.56 -1.58
C SER A 13 -24.78 34.80 -2.58
N THR A 14 -24.55 33.88 -3.49
CA THR A 14 -24.24 34.10 -4.91
C THR A 14 -23.95 32.76 -5.62
N PRO A 15 -24.49 32.52 -6.81
CA PRO A 15 -24.22 31.32 -7.58
C PRO A 15 -23.06 31.57 -8.54
N GLN A 16 -21.88 31.16 -8.17
CA GLN A 16 -20.79 30.86 -9.12
C GLN A 16 -19.80 29.94 -8.40
N SER A 17 -19.91 28.66 -8.69
CA SER A 17 -18.88 27.65 -8.42
C SER A 17 -17.66 27.96 -9.28
N GLN A 18 -16.82 28.88 -8.85
CA GLN A 18 -15.43 28.90 -9.27
C GLN A 18 -14.70 27.89 -8.38
N VAL A 19 -14.42 26.73 -8.96
CA VAL A 19 -13.36 25.84 -8.50
C VAL A 19 -12.12 26.70 -8.37
N LEU A 20 -11.66 26.93 -7.16
CA LEU A 20 -10.38 27.59 -6.89
C LEU A 20 -9.28 26.64 -7.41
N TRP A 21 -8.92 26.81 -8.67
CA TRP A 21 -7.66 26.32 -9.19
C TRP A 21 -6.55 26.99 -8.37
N CYS A 22 -5.71 26.17 -7.74
CA CYS A 22 -4.49 26.65 -7.12
C CYS A 22 -3.79 27.61 -8.07
N LYS A 23 -3.45 28.80 -7.59
CA LYS A 23 -2.61 29.74 -8.31
C LYS A 23 -1.37 28.98 -8.77
N ASP A 24 -1.11 28.99 -10.07
CA ASP A 24 0.20 28.64 -10.63
C ASP A 24 1.25 29.48 -9.90
N ASN A 25 1.92 28.89 -8.93
CA ASN A 25 3.11 29.45 -8.29
C ASN A 25 4.21 29.46 -9.36
N LYS A 26 4.38 30.58 -10.03
CA LYS A 26 5.50 30.78 -10.95
C LYS A 26 6.79 30.80 -10.13
N GLY A 27 7.50 29.67 -10.11
CA GLY A 27 8.84 29.56 -9.53
C GLY A 27 9.12 28.34 -8.67
N GLU A 28 8.15 27.47 -8.41
CA GLU A 28 8.38 26.22 -7.69
C GLU A 28 8.40 25.04 -8.66
N PHE A 29 9.47 24.23 -8.60
CA PHE A 29 9.59 22.97 -9.34
C PHE A 29 8.63 21.93 -8.79
N MET A 30 8.24 20.96 -9.63
CA MET A 30 7.35 19.86 -9.29
C MET A 30 8.16 18.60 -8.96
N TYR A 31 7.65 17.79 -8.03
CA TYR A 31 8.11 16.43 -7.81
C TYR A 31 7.16 15.45 -8.52
N TYR A 32 7.61 14.79 -9.58
CA TYR A 32 6.87 13.74 -10.26
C TYR A 32 7.19 12.38 -9.66
N PHE A 33 6.25 11.82 -8.90
CA PHE A 33 6.36 10.48 -8.33
C PHE A 33 5.85 9.45 -9.35
N ILE A 34 6.71 8.52 -9.74
CA ILE A 34 6.40 7.42 -10.65
C ILE A 34 6.41 6.11 -9.84
N PRO A 35 5.25 5.70 -9.30
CA PRO A 35 5.15 4.48 -8.50
C PRO A 35 5.19 3.22 -9.38
N ALA A 36 5.59 2.10 -8.79
CA ALA A 36 5.60 0.79 -9.44
C ALA A 36 4.31 -0.01 -9.16
N TRP A 37 3.15 0.61 -9.35
CA TRP A 37 1.84 -0.02 -9.13
C TRP A 37 1.42 -0.83 -10.34
N TYR A 38 2.06 -1.98 -10.52
CA TYR A 38 1.90 -2.85 -11.68
C TYR A 38 1.26 -4.19 -11.33
N GLY A 39 0.62 -4.80 -12.32
CA GLY A 39 0.09 -6.16 -12.19
C GLY A 39 1.18 -7.23 -12.03
N GLN A 40 0.77 -8.40 -11.57
CA GLN A 40 1.66 -9.55 -11.34
C GLN A 40 1.85 -10.44 -12.59
N THR A 41 1.11 -10.16 -13.67
CA THR A 41 1.12 -10.94 -14.90
C THR A 41 2.10 -10.39 -15.94
N ASP A 42 2.28 -11.12 -17.07
CA ASP A 42 3.07 -10.64 -18.21
C ASP A 42 2.57 -9.30 -18.77
N GLU A 43 1.29 -8.98 -18.55
CA GLU A 43 0.71 -7.65 -18.84
C GLU A 43 0.82 -6.71 -17.64
N PHE A 44 2.02 -6.51 -17.11
CA PHE A 44 2.25 -5.74 -15.89
C PHE A 44 1.74 -4.29 -15.94
N TRP A 45 1.58 -3.70 -17.13
CA TRP A 45 0.98 -2.37 -17.29
C TRP A 45 -0.50 -2.27 -16.89
N LYS A 46 -1.14 -3.37 -16.55
CA LYS A 46 -2.51 -3.38 -16.04
C LYS A 46 -2.50 -3.75 -14.56
N THR A 47 -3.11 -2.91 -13.74
CA THR A 47 -3.37 -3.28 -12.35
C THR A 47 -4.47 -4.34 -12.29
N SER A 48 -4.45 -5.15 -11.24
CA SER A 48 -5.55 -6.08 -10.98
C SER A 48 -6.83 -5.27 -10.69
N ILE A 49 -7.91 -5.65 -11.35
CA ILE A 49 -9.25 -5.11 -11.10
C ILE A 49 -10.03 -6.21 -10.41
N ASP A 50 -9.84 -6.29 -9.10
CA ASP A 50 -10.48 -7.34 -8.31
C ASP A 50 -11.80 -6.79 -7.74
N PRO A 51 -12.88 -7.60 -7.73
CA PRO A 51 -14.10 -7.25 -7.03
C PRO A 51 -13.83 -7.15 -5.53
N TRP A 52 -14.66 -6.38 -4.82
CA TRP A 52 -14.47 -6.03 -3.40
C TRP A 52 -14.15 -7.23 -2.48
N TYR A 53 -14.71 -8.39 -2.76
CA TYR A 53 -14.51 -9.61 -1.95
C TYR A 53 -13.20 -10.37 -2.26
N LEU A 54 -12.53 -10.04 -3.38
CA LEU A 54 -11.22 -10.59 -3.75
C LEU A 54 -10.09 -9.58 -3.57
N THR A 55 -10.40 -8.33 -3.24
CA THR A 55 -9.40 -7.27 -3.12
C THR A 55 -8.42 -7.63 -2.02
N ARG A 56 -7.22 -8.00 -2.42
CA ARG A 56 -6.08 -8.21 -1.54
C ARG A 56 -5.41 -6.86 -1.35
N GLN A 57 -5.45 -6.36 -0.14
CA GLN A 57 -4.89 -5.06 0.24
C GLN A 57 -3.35 -5.13 0.32
N LYS A 58 -2.67 -5.34 -0.82
CA LYS A 58 -1.20 -5.40 -0.86
C LYS A 58 -0.49 -4.05 -0.92
N ILE A 59 -1.21 -2.96 -1.21
CA ILE A 59 -0.60 -1.67 -1.56
C ILE A 59 -0.52 -0.71 -0.36
N GLU A 60 -1.04 -1.08 0.80
CA GLU A 60 -1.15 -0.17 1.95
C GLU A 60 0.19 0.14 2.64
N PHE A 61 1.23 -0.64 2.35
CA PHE A 61 2.60 -0.41 2.82
C PHE A 61 3.56 0.00 1.69
N ASP A 62 3.06 0.72 0.69
CA ASP A 62 3.86 1.19 -0.44
C ASP A 62 4.66 2.45 -0.08
N ASP A 63 5.96 2.43 -0.38
CA ASP A 63 6.87 3.52 -0.10
C ASP A 63 6.51 4.81 -0.85
N SER A 64 6.08 4.69 -2.11
CA SER A 64 5.73 5.84 -2.95
C SER A 64 4.53 6.59 -2.38
N LEU A 65 3.52 5.85 -1.89
CA LEU A 65 2.33 6.43 -1.28
C LEU A 65 2.68 7.22 -0.02
N HIS A 66 3.51 6.64 0.86
CA HIS A 66 3.96 7.30 2.07
C HIS A 66 4.84 8.52 1.78
N GLN A 67 5.72 8.44 0.79
CA GLN A 67 6.54 9.57 0.35
C GLN A 67 5.68 10.73 -0.18
N VAL A 68 4.67 10.42 -0.99
CA VAL A 68 3.72 11.42 -1.52
C VAL A 68 2.98 12.12 -0.37
N ARG A 69 2.51 11.37 0.65
CA ARG A 69 1.88 11.95 1.85
C ARG A 69 2.84 12.87 2.61
N ILE A 70 4.07 12.43 2.86
CA ILE A 70 5.09 13.22 3.54
C ILE A 70 5.32 14.54 2.79
N PHE A 71 5.46 14.50 1.46
CA PHE A 71 5.67 15.69 0.65
C PHE A 71 4.45 16.61 0.65
N GLN A 72 3.24 16.06 0.64
CA GLN A 72 1.99 16.83 0.73
C GLN A 72 1.87 17.53 2.10
N ASP A 73 2.16 16.81 3.20
CA ASP A 73 2.10 17.36 4.56
C ASP A 73 3.12 18.49 4.80
N GLU A 74 4.25 18.43 4.11
CA GLU A 74 5.30 19.47 4.16
C GLU A 74 5.09 20.58 3.11
N GLU A 75 3.87 20.70 2.56
CA GLU A 75 3.46 21.75 1.61
C GLU A 75 4.30 21.79 0.31
N LEU A 76 4.98 20.70 -0.02
CA LEU A 76 5.63 20.53 -1.31
C LEU A 76 4.59 20.18 -2.38
N THR A 77 4.96 20.29 -3.64
CA THR A 77 4.05 20.02 -4.77
C THR A 77 4.29 18.64 -5.39
N PRO A 78 3.90 17.53 -4.72
CA PRO A 78 3.99 16.20 -5.32
C PRO A 78 2.94 16.05 -6.42
N GLN A 79 3.32 15.42 -7.51
CA GLN A 79 2.41 14.98 -8.57
C GLN A 79 2.66 13.51 -8.87
N LEU A 80 1.60 12.71 -8.91
CA LEU A 80 1.69 11.32 -9.36
C LEU A 80 1.71 11.25 -10.89
N LEU A 81 2.65 10.50 -11.45
CA LEU A 81 2.72 10.17 -12.87
C LEU A 81 2.62 8.65 -13.03
N LEU A 82 1.46 8.18 -13.50
CA LEU A 82 1.09 6.77 -13.50
C LEU A 82 1.22 6.19 -14.91
N LEU A 83 2.07 5.19 -15.06
CA LEU A 83 2.30 4.52 -16.34
C LEU A 83 1.31 3.37 -16.58
N ALA A 84 0.78 2.76 -15.52
CA ALA A 84 -0.13 1.62 -15.61
C ALA A 84 -1.58 2.05 -15.86
N TYR A 85 -2.35 1.14 -16.45
CA TYR A 85 -3.80 1.25 -16.60
C TYR A 85 -4.48 1.04 -15.25
N GLN A 86 -5.08 2.10 -14.70
CA GLN A 86 -5.72 2.14 -13.37
C GLN A 86 -7.06 2.86 -13.41
N PRO A 87 -8.14 2.23 -13.87
CA PRO A 87 -9.44 2.88 -13.99
C PRO A 87 -10.09 3.23 -12.65
N HIS A 88 -9.63 2.63 -11.54
CA HIS A 88 -10.14 2.87 -10.17
C HIS A 88 -9.22 3.75 -9.32
N LEU A 89 -8.45 4.61 -9.97
CA LEU A 89 -7.40 5.40 -9.33
C LEU A 89 -7.93 6.33 -8.24
N ARG A 90 -9.07 7.04 -8.45
CA ARG A 90 -9.55 8.09 -7.53
C ARG A 90 -10.05 7.48 -6.25
N TYR A 91 -10.75 6.34 -6.29
CA TYR A 91 -11.12 5.59 -5.11
C TYR A 91 -9.90 5.07 -4.35
N PHE A 92 -8.88 4.60 -5.05
CA PHE A 92 -7.62 4.21 -4.43
C PHE A 92 -6.97 5.39 -3.71
N LEU A 93 -6.81 6.55 -4.37
CA LEU A 93 -6.22 7.74 -3.77
C LEU A 93 -7.04 8.27 -2.59
N HIS A 94 -8.38 8.25 -2.69
CA HIS A 94 -9.29 8.64 -1.61
C HIS A 94 -9.09 7.77 -0.36
N ARG A 95 -9.03 6.46 -0.53
CA ARG A 95 -8.84 5.52 0.58
C ARG A 95 -7.51 5.74 1.31
N HIS A 96 -6.53 6.26 0.61
CA HIS A 96 -5.19 6.54 1.15
C HIS A 96 -4.95 8.00 1.53
N ASP A 97 -6.00 8.82 1.61
CA ASP A 97 -5.93 10.26 1.99
C ASP A 97 -4.98 11.10 1.11
N VAL A 98 -4.84 10.72 -0.17
CA VAL A 98 -4.02 11.44 -1.17
C VAL A 98 -4.81 11.84 -2.42
N LEU A 99 -6.14 11.91 -2.34
CA LEU A 99 -7.00 12.29 -3.47
C LEU A 99 -6.72 13.71 -3.98
N GLU A 100 -6.25 14.61 -3.10
CA GLU A 100 -5.96 16.00 -3.44
C GLU A 100 -4.62 16.14 -4.21
N VAL A 101 -3.77 15.10 -4.20
CA VAL A 101 -2.54 15.08 -4.98
C VAL A 101 -2.87 14.99 -6.45
N LYS A 102 -2.31 15.92 -7.23
CA LYS A 102 -2.48 15.89 -8.68
C LYS A 102 -1.92 14.59 -9.25
N ALA A 103 -2.74 13.85 -9.99
CA ALA A 103 -2.35 12.60 -10.63
C ALA A 103 -2.55 12.71 -12.15
N THR A 104 -1.53 12.32 -12.90
CA THR A 104 -1.60 12.17 -14.36
C THR A 104 -1.43 10.69 -14.68
N ALA A 105 -2.48 10.07 -15.21
CA ALA A 105 -2.42 8.72 -15.74
C ALA A 105 -2.12 8.76 -17.25
N ILE A 106 -1.07 8.09 -17.71
CA ILE A 106 -0.72 8.02 -19.13
C ILE A 106 -1.86 7.39 -19.94
N PHE A 107 -2.61 6.48 -19.35
CA PHE A 107 -3.79 5.90 -19.98
C PHE A 107 -4.93 6.89 -20.20
N ASP A 108 -5.11 7.89 -19.32
CA ASP A 108 -6.08 8.97 -19.57
C ASP A 108 -5.69 9.75 -20.84
N LEU A 109 -4.40 10.01 -21.04
CA LEU A 109 -3.90 10.66 -22.26
C LEU A 109 -4.08 9.78 -23.50
N ILE A 110 -3.78 8.48 -23.41
CA ILE A 110 -4.01 7.48 -24.47
C ILE A 110 -5.49 7.43 -24.85
N GLN A 111 -6.38 7.39 -23.87
CA GLN A 111 -7.82 7.31 -24.07
C GLN A 111 -8.44 8.68 -24.44
N GLY A 112 -7.68 9.77 -24.31
CA GLY A 112 -8.19 11.14 -24.57
C GLY A 112 -9.26 11.53 -23.58
N ILE A 113 -9.07 11.14 -22.33
CA ILE A 113 -9.90 11.53 -21.21
C ILE A 113 -9.30 12.81 -20.60
N SER A 114 -10.09 13.84 -20.50
CA SER A 114 -9.80 15.06 -19.76
C SER A 114 -10.41 15.00 -18.36
N ASP A 115 -10.41 16.11 -17.62
CA ASP A 115 -10.97 16.23 -16.27
C ASP A 115 -12.49 15.95 -16.23
N GLU A 116 -12.86 14.69 -16.37
CA GLU A 116 -14.24 14.24 -16.24
C GLU A 116 -14.64 14.21 -14.76
N ALA A 117 -15.77 14.82 -14.43
CA ALA A 117 -16.31 14.78 -13.08
C ALA A 117 -16.77 13.36 -12.72
N MET A 118 -16.52 12.94 -11.50
CA MET A 118 -17.03 11.66 -10.98
C MET A 118 -18.56 11.64 -11.00
N ARG A 119 -19.11 10.58 -11.57
CA ARG A 119 -20.54 10.32 -11.61
C ARG A 119 -20.82 8.99 -10.95
N ASN A 120 -21.67 9.00 -9.94
CA ASN A 120 -22.12 7.75 -9.33
C ASN A 120 -23.10 7.04 -10.27
N LEU A 121 -22.62 5.97 -10.91
CA LEU A 121 -23.39 5.16 -11.85
C LEU A 121 -24.20 4.12 -11.08
N GLN A 122 -25.52 4.13 -11.27
CA GLN A 122 -26.44 3.13 -10.71
C GLN A 122 -26.72 2.03 -11.72
N VAL A 123 -27.06 0.83 -11.25
CA VAL A 123 -27.47 -0.28 -12.11
C VAL A 123 -28.66 0.09 -12.99
N THR A 124 -29.54 0.96 -12.49
CA THR A 124 -30.71 1.47 -13.22
C THR A 124 -30.39 2.51 -14.29
N ASP A 125 -29.18 3.07 -14.30
CA ASP A 125 -28.74 4.02 -15.33
C ASP A 125 -28.23 3.31 -16.58
N LEU A 126 -28.08 1.98 -16.50
CA LEU A 126 -27.59 1.14 -17.60
C LEU A 126 -28.77 0.62 -18.45
N ASP A 127 -28.53 0.50 -19.76
CA ASP A 127 -29.50 -0.05 -20.70
C ASP A 127 -29.51 -1.58 -20.63
N TRP A 128 -30.60 -2.14 -20.10
CA TRP A 128 -30.82 -3.58 -20.03
C TRP A 128 -31.86 -4.04 -21.06
N PRO A 129 -31.76 -5.27 -21.57
CA PRO A 129 -32.80 -5.84 -22.44
C PRO A 129 -34.16 -5.82 -21.77
N GLU A 130 -35.21 -5.63 -22.56
CA GLU A 130 -36.60 -5.67 -22.06
C GLU A 130 -36.90 -7.02 -21.38
N GLY A 131 -37.52 -6.98 -20.20
CA GLY A 131 -37.81 -8.16 -19.39
C GLY A 131 -36.64 -8.68 -18.56
N SER A 132 -35.57 -7.91 -18.42
CA SER A 132 -34.49 -8.25 -17.50
C SER A 132 -34.95 -8.28 -16.05
N THR A 133 -34.47 -9.26 -15.29
CA THR A 133 -34.65 -9.41 -13.85
C THR A 133 -33.31 -9.43 -13.14
N PHE A 134 -33.25 -8.91 -11.89
CA PHE A 134 -32.02 -8.74 -11.13
C PHE A 134 -32.05 -9.67 -9.92
N VAL A 135 -31.04 -10.53 -9.81
CA VAL A 135 -30.84 -11.42 -8.66
C VAL A 135 -29.65 -10.90 -7.85
N TYR A 136 -29.94 -10.41 -6.64
CA TYR A 136 -28.92 -9.87 -5.74
C TYR A 136 -28.29 -11.01 -4.95
N THR A 137 -27.00 -11.18 -5.10
CA THR A 137 -26.19 -12.12 -4.32
C THR A 137 -25.27 -11.35 -3.37
N PRO A 138 -24.63 -12.00 -2.39
CA PRO A 138 -23.65 -11.33 -1.53
C PRO A 138 -22.41 -10.79 -2.27
N PHE A 139 -22.15 -11.26 -3.49
CA PHE A 139 -20.92 -10.97 -4.24
C PHE A 139 -21.14 -10.09 -5.46
N ALA A 140 -22.28 -10.25 -6.15
CA ALA A 140 -22.57 -9.61 -7.42
C ALA A 140 -24.08 -9.50 -7.65
N ILE A 141 -24.50 -8.70 -8.64
CA ILE A 141 -25.87 -8.70 -9.16
C ILE A 141 -25.87 -9.47 -10.46
N VAL A 142 -26.64 -10.55 -10.51
CA VAL A 142 -26.84 -11.34 -11.73
C VAL A 142 -28.06 -10.81 -12.47
N VAL A 143 -27.86 -10.39 -13.71
CA VAL A 143 -28.92 -9.96 -14.62
C VAL A 143 -29.37 -11.15 -15.46
N GLN A 144 -30.66 -11.48 -15.38
CA GLN A 144 -31.25 -12.56 -16.17
C GLN A 144 -32.20 -11.95 -17.23
N CYS A 145 -32.10 -12.45 -18.43
CA CYS A 145 -33.02 -12.16 -19.53
C CYS A 145 -33.59 -13.47 -20.08
N GLN A 146 -34.91 -13.61 -20.17
CA GLN A 146 -35.60 -14.85 -20.61
C GLN A 146 -35.14 -16.11 -19.85
N HIS A 147 -34.96 -16.00 -18.54
CA HIS A 147 -34.48 -17.05 -17.63
C HIS A 147 -33.02 -17.52 -17.88
N LYS A 148 -32.26 -16.84 -18.75
CA LYS A 148 -30.85 -17.10 -18.97
C LYS A 148 -30.01 -16.01 -18.29
N ARG A 149 -28.82 -16.36 -17.83
CA ARG A 149 -27.81 -15.39 -17.33
C ARG A 149 -27.38 -14.52 -18.50
N TYR A 150 -27.63 -13.21 -18.38
CA TYR A 150 -27.27 -12.24 -19.40
C TYR A 150 -26.01 -11.47 -19.02
N ALA A 151 -25.94 -11.01 -17.76
CA ALA A 151 -24.78 -10.29 -17.26
C ALA A 151 -24.57 -10.52 -15.77
N GLU A 152 -23.37 -10.20 -15.32
CA GLU A 152 -22.99 -10.17 -13.90
C GLU A 152 -22.28 -8.85 -13.60
N ILE A 153 -22.80 -8.13 -12.61
CA ILE A 153 -22.29 -6.82 -12.20
C ILE A 153 -21.47 -7.00 -10.92
N GLU A 154 -20.22 -6.67 -11.00
CA GLU A 154 -19.29 -6.71 -9.87
C GLU A 154 -18.96 -5.30 -9.40
N PHE A 155 -18.79 -5.15 -8.08
CA PHE A 155 -18.56 -3.87 -7.43
C PHE A 155 -17.14 -3.80 -6.87
N GLY A 156 -16.58 -2.60 -6.88
CA GLY A 156 -15.33 -2.30 -6.18
C GLY A 156 -15.55 -2.13 -4.66
N THR A 157 -14.46 -1.96 -3.92
CA THR A 157 -14.47 -1.84 -2.44
C THR A 157 -15.35 -0.71 -1.91
N GLU A 158 -15.50 0.38 -2.67
CA GLU A 158 -16.31 1.55 -2.30
C GLU A 158 -17.76 1.47 -2.83
N GLY A 159 -18.17 0.32 -3.37
CA GLY A 159 -19.53 0.08 -3.84
C GLY A 159 -19.88 0.64 -5.22
N PHE A 160 -18.90 1.12 -5.99
CA PHE A 160 -19.11 1.51 -7.39
C PHE A 160 -19.11 0.30 -8.32
N ILE A 161 -19.75 0.40 -9.50
CA ILE A 161 -19.71 -0.64 -10.52
C ILE A 161 -18.28 -0.71 -11.07
N ALA A 162 -17.57 -1.80 -10.76
CA ALA A 162 -16.19 -1.99 -11.20
C ALA A 162 -16.12 -2.69 -12.56
N MET A 163 -16.97 -3.70 -12.77
CA MET A 163 -16.92 -4.53 -13.95
C MET A 163 -18.29 -5.15 -14.23
N ILE A 164 -18.61 -5.33 -15.52
CA ILE A 164 -19.78 -6.09 -15.96
C ILE A 164 -19.33 -7.14 -16.95
N ARG A 165 -19.60 -8.41 -16.66
CA ARG A 165 -19.42 -9.54 -17.58
C ARG A 165 -20.72 -9.86 -18.25
N TYR A 166 -20.70 -10.02 -19.58
CA TYR A 166 -21.83 -10.42 -20.39
C TYR A 166 -21.66 -11.85 -20.87
N PHE A 167 -22.76 -12.59 -20.90
CA PHE A 167 -22.78 -14.01 -21.19
C PHE A 167 -23.65 -14.31 -22.41
N ASP A 168 -23.19 -15.27 -23.24
CA ASP A 168 -24.02 -16.01 -24.12
C ASP A 168 -24.04 -17.45 -23.61
N GLU A 169 -25.23 -17.92 -23.22
CA GLU A 169 -25.44 -19.14 -22.44
C GLU A 169 -24.62 -19.09 -21.13
N GLU A 170 -23.57 -19.91 -20.99
CA GLU A 170 -22.68 -19.94 -19.83
C GLU A 170 -21.26 -19.39 -20.12
N GLN A 171 -21.04 -18.92 -21.37
CA GLN A 171 -19.73 -18.41 -21.78
C GLN A 171 -19.67 -16.88 -21.71
N ILE A 172 -18.59 -16.36 -21.17
CA ILE A 172 -18.30 -14.93 -21.21
C ILE A 172 -18.01 -14.54 -22.66
N ILE A 173 -18.74 -13.52 -23.16
CA ILE A 173 -18.52 -12.96 -24.49
C ILE A 173 -17.89 -11.57 -24.43
N ARG A 174 -18.09 -10.84 -23.33
CA ARG A 174 -17.54 -9.49 -23.14
C ARG A 174 -17.43 -9.17 -21.67
N GLU A 175 -16.40 -8.42 -21.33
CA GLU A 175 -16.16 -7.85 -20.01
C GLU A 175 -15.91 -6.35 -20.16
N ASP A 176 -16.78 -5.53 -19.57
CA ASP A 176 -16.64 -4.08 -19.53
C ASP A 176 -16.09 -3.66 -18.18
N VAL A 177 -14.93 -3.00 -18.17
CA VAL A 177 -14.33 -2.39 -16.99
C VAL A 177 -14.75 -0.93 -16.93
N TYR A 178 -15.31 -0.54 -15.81
CA TYR A 178 -15.75 0.83 -15.59
C TYR A 178 -14.64 1.66 -14.94
N ASP A 179 -14.51 2.89 -15.38
CA ASP A 179 -13.71 3.91 -14.68
C ASP A 179 -14.49 4.40 -13.46
N ASP A 180 -13.78 4.74 -12.40
CA ASP A 180 -14.39 5.27 -11.18
C ASP A 180 -15.10 6.62 -11.37
N ARG A 181 -14.92 7.27 -12.53
CA ARG A 181 -15.71 8.45 -12.98
C ARG A 181 -17.06 8.09 -13.59
N GLY A 182 -17.41 6.80 -13.73
CA GLY A 182 -18.74 6.34 -14.15
C GLY A 182 -18.94 6.18 -15.66
N PHE A 183 -17.92 5.75 -16.41
CA PHE A 183 -18.01 5.37 -17.82
C PHE A 183 -17.21 4.09 -18.09
N ILE A 184 -17.48 3.43 -19.22
CA ILE A 184 -16.73 2.23 -19.59
C ILE A 184 -15.32 2.64 -20.03
N SER A 185 -14.30 2.23 -19.30
CA SER A 185 -12.89 2.50 -19.59
C SER A 185 -12.33 1.52 -20.62
N SER A 186 -12.65 0.24 -20.50
CA SER A 186 -12.24 -0.76 -21.51
C SER A 186 -13.25 -1.89 -21.66
N SER A 187 -13.27 -2.50 -22.84
CA SER A 187 -14.10 -3.69 -23.14
C SER A 187 -13.21 -4.80 -23.68
N LEU A 188 -13.21 -5.95 -23.02
CA LEU A 188 -12.51 -7.17 -23.43
C LEU A 188 -13.52 -8.12 -24.07
N TYR A 189 -13.24 -8.59 -25.26
CA TYR A 189 -14.09 -9.51 -26.02
C TYR A 189 -13.49 -10.92 -26.03
N TYR A 190 -14.38 -11.90 -25.94
CA TYR A 190 -14.03 -13.30 -25.86
C TYR A 190 -14.65 -14.10 -27.02
N GLU A 191 -13.95 -15.13 -27.45
CA GLU A 191 -14.46 -16.17 -28.35
C GLU A 191 -14.02 -17.53 -27.81
N ASN A 192 -14.96 -18.46 -27.66
CA ASN A 192 -14.74 -19.80 -27.13
C ASN A 192 -14.00 -19.79 -25.76
N GLY A 193 -14.30 -18.80 -24.90
CA GLY A 193 -13.71 -18.64 -23.59
C GLY A 193 -12.28 -18.04 -23.57
N LEU A 194 -11.72 -17.67 -24.74
CA LEU A 194 -10.42 -17.04 -24.85
C LEU A 194 -10.55 -15.55 -25.19
N PRO A 195 -9.71 -14.67 -24.58
CA PRO A 195 -9.70 -13.26 -24.93
C PRO A 195 -9.19 -13.05 -26.36
N ILE A 196 -9.90 -12.24 -27.15
CA ILE A 196 -9.53 -11.95 -28.54
C ILE A 196 -8.89 -10.58 -28.65
N TYR A 197 -9.56 -9.55 -28.13
CA TYR A 197 -9.06 -8.18 -28.13
C TYR A 197 -9.69 -7.35 -27.03
N ARG A 198 -8.96 -6.32 -26.61
CA ARG A 198 -9.43 -5.28 -25.66
C ARG A 198 -9.45 -3.93 -26.34
N ASN A 199 -10.58 -3.26 -26.26
CA ASN A 199 -10.70 -1.85 -26.64
C ASN A 199 -10.54 -0.96 -25.40
N TYR A 200 -9.67 0.04 -25.47
CA TYR A 200 -9.61 1.14 -24.52
C TYR A 200 -10.44 2.30 -25.05
N LEU A 201 -11.37 2.80 -24.25
CA LEU A 201 -12.42 3.71 -24.66
C LEU A 201 -12.19 5.10 -24.04
N ASN A 202 -12.65 6.16 -24.72
CA ASN A 202 -12.79 7.45 -24.09
C ASN A 202 -14.11 7.55 -23.30
N ALA A 203 -14.31 8.63 -22.55
CA ALA A 203 -15.52 8.85 -21.74
C ALA A 203 -16.84 8.84 -22.54
N LYS A 204 -16.78 8.94 -23.88
CA LYS A 204 -17.95 8.87 -24.77
C LYS A 204 -18.19 7.47 -25.35
N GLY A 205 -17.44 6.46 -24.88
CA GLY A 205 -17.55 5.08 -25.37
C GLY A 205 -16.91 4.82 -26.74
N VAL A 206 -16.12 5.75 -27.27
CA VAL A 206 -15.42 5.56 -28.54
C VAL A 206 -14.06 4.92 -28.27
N TRP A 207 -13.78 3.78 -28.91
CA TRP A 207 -12.48 3.14 -28.77
C TRP A 207 -11.35 4.03 -29.33
N GLN A 208 -10.24 4.05 -28.61
CA GLN A 208 -9.06 4.82 -28.94
C GLN A 208 -7.90 3.91 -29.34
N LEU A 209 -7.80 2.79 -28.66
CA LEU A 209 -6.75 1.80 -28.85
C LEU A 209 -7.38 0.40 -28.79
N CYS A 210 -7.02 -0.48 -29.71
CA CYS A 210 -7.44 -1.89 -29.74
C CYS A 210 -6.23 -2.79 -29.59
N HIS A 211 -6.15 -3.55 -28.50
CA HIS A 211 -5.09 -4.53 -28.22
C HIS A 211 -5.57 -5.94 -28.55
N PHE A 212 -4.94 -6.59 -29.50
CA PHE A 212 -5.24 -7.96 -29.92
C PHE A 212 -4.38 -8.97 -29.15
N TYR A 213 -4.99 -10.07 -28.70
CA TYR A 213 -4.31 -11.12 -27.94
C TYR A 213 -3.82 -12.30 -28.80
N ASP A 214 -4.03 -12.24 -30.11
CA ASP A 214 -3.61 -13.25 -31.11
C ASP A 214 -2.28 -12.94 -31.79
N GLY A 215 -1.52 -11.96 -31.25
CA GLY A 215 -0.24 -11.55 -31.80
C GLY A 215 -0.30 -10.48 -32.89
N ARG A 216 -1.49 -10.00 -33.24
CA ARG A 216 -1.66 -8.88 -34.18
C ARG A 216 -1.18 -7.53 -33.63
N GLY A 217 -0.77 -7.46 -32.33
CA GLY A 217 -0.33 -6.22 -31.73
C GLY A 217 -1.48 -5.25 -31.42
N ILE A 218 -1.22 -3.96 -31.55
CA ILE A 218 -2.11 -2.88 -31.09
C ILE A 218 -2.39 -1.91 -32.23
N VAL A 219 -3.65 -1.52 -32.38
CA VAL A 219 -4.12 -0.62 -33.44
C VAL A 219 -4.73 0.62 -32.80
N ALA A 220 -4.26 1.81 -33.22
CA ALA A 220 -4.89 3.08 -32.86
C ALA A 220 -6.11 3.35 -33.76
N ASN A 221 -7.17 3.94 -33.18
CA ASN A 221 -8.34 4.32 -33.95
C ASN A 221 -8.00 5.43 -34.93
N PRO A 222 -8.26 5.25 -36.25
CA PRO A 222 -7.95 6.27 -37.26
C PRO A 222 -8.66 7.62 -37.06
N ARG A 223 -9.69 7.67 -36.21
CA ARG A 223 -10.49 8.87 -35.92
C ARG A 223 -10.04 9.63 -34.68
N THR A 224 -8.82 9.39 -34.17
CA THR A 224 -8.30 10.01 -32.95
C THR A 224 -7.57 11.35 -33.17
N ASP A 225 -7.88 12.06 -34.23
CA ASP A 225 -7.38 13.42 -34.54
C ASP A 225 -5.84 13.54 -34.49
N GLY A 226 -5.12 12.47 -34.89
CA GLY A 226 -3.66 12.49 -34.97
C GLY A 226 -2.94 12.42 -33.62
N ARG A 227 -3.62 12.05 -32.52
CA ARG A 227 -2.99 11.91 -31.20
C ARG A 227 -1.91 10.84 -31.16
N PHE A 228 -2.04 9.78 -31.95
CA PHE A 228 -1.06 8.70 -32.07
C PHE A 228 -0.09 8.98 -33.21
N ASN A 229 1.21 8.76 -32.99
CA ASN A 229 2.23 8.92 -34.02
C ASN A 229 2.19 7.79 -35.05
N LYS A 230 1.69 6.62 -34.64
CA LYS A 230 1.57 5.42 -35.49
C LYS A 230 0.12 4.92 -35.49
N SER A 231 -0.30 4.25 -36.55
CA SER A 231 -1.57 3.52 -36.57
C SER A 231 -1.48 2.11 -35.99
N TYR A 232 -0.26 1.59 -35.81
CA TYR A 232 0.05 0.26 -35.34
C TYR A 232 1.27 0.26 -34.41
N TYR A 233 1.20 -0.54 -33.33
CA TYR A 233 2.25 -0.75 -32.34
C TYR A 233 2.42 -2.25 -32.07
N GLY A 234 3.66 -2.66 -31.79
CA GLY A 234 3.98 -4.05 -31.48
C GLY A 234 3.47 -4.49 -30.12
N ASP A 235 3.62 -3.62 -29.13
CA ASP A 235 3.17 -3.86 -27.76
C ASP A 235 2.67 -2.57 -27.08
N LEU A 236 2.13 -2.72 -25.86
CA LEU A 236 1.54 -1.62 -25.11
C LEU A 236 2.60 -0.63 -24.58
N SER A 237 3.83 -1.11 -24.35
CA SER A 237 4.93 -0.26 -23.88
C SER A 237 5.27 0.83 -24.90
N GLU A 238 5.26 0.51 -26.21
CA GLU A 238 5.52 1.52 -27.24
C GLU A 238 4.51 2.69 -27.17
N VAL A 239 3.25 2.40 -26.88
CA VAL A 239 2.20 3.42 -26.76
C VAL A 239 2.42 4.24 -25.49
N ILE A 240 2.73 3.58 -24.37
CA ILE A 240 2.94 4.22 -23.08
C ILE A 240 4.13 5.19 -23.17
N TRP A 241 5.24 4.74 -23.74
CA TRP A 241 6.44 5.58 -23.90
C TRP A 241 6.19 6.77 -24.84
N GLU A 242 5.45 6.57 -25.94
CA GLU A 242 5.06 7.67 -26.82
C GLU A 242 4.27 8.76 -26.07
N PHE A 243 3.29 8.37 -25.27
CA PHE A 243 2.47 9.33 -24.53
C PHE A 243 3.20 9.92 -23.33
N LEU A 244 4.12 9.19 -22.71
CA LEU A 244 5.04 9.74 -21.72
C LEU A 244 5.91 10.85 -22.35
N ASP A 245 6.54 10.58 -23.50
CA ASP A 245 7.37 11.57 -24.20
C ASP A 245 6.59 12.84 -24.54
N LYS A 246 5.35 12.71 -25.00
CA LYS A 246 4.46 13.85 -25.26
C LYS A 246 4.16 14.63 -24.00
N PHE A 247 3.86 13.95 -22.90
CA PHE A 247 3.61 14.58 -21.61
C PHE A 247 4.86 15.32 -21.11
N LEU A 248 6.03 14.68 -21.15
CA LEU A 248 7.30 15.28 -20.74
C LEU A 248 7.60 16.54 -21.54
N ALA A 249 7.46 16.49 -22.88
CA ALA A 249 7.74 17.62 -23.75
C ALA A 249 6.77 18.80 -23.54
N GLU A 250 5.53 18.55 -23.13
CA GLU A 250 4.50 19.59 -22.97
C GLU A 250 4.46 20.20 -21.56
N LYS A 251 4.69 19.38 -20.51
CA LYS A 251 4.37 19.75 -19.11
C LYS A 251 5.59 19.89 -18.22
N VAL A 252 6.72 19.26 -18.55
CA VAL A 252 7.87 19.18 -17.66
C VAL A 252 8.89 20.26 -17.98
N THR A 253 9.43 20.88 -16.95
CA THR A 253 10.49 21.89 -17.01
C THR A 253 11.82 21.31 -16.52
N THR A 254 12.95 21.98 -16.81
CA THR A 254 14.28 21.52 -16.37
C THR A 254 14.47 21.54 -14.85
N GLU A 255 13.66 22.32 -14.12
CA GLU A 255 13.72 22.41 -12.67
C GLU A 255 12.96 21.27 -11.97
N ASP A 256 12.07 20.57 -12.69
CA ASP A 256 11.26 19.49 -12.13
C ASP A 256 12.10 18.27 -11.81
N ARG A 257 11.64 17.48 -10.82
CA ARG A 257 12.34 16.31 -10.29
C ARG A 257 11.49 15.06 -10.42
N PHE A 258 12.13 13.94 -10.77
CA PHE A 258 11.49 12.64 -10.86
C PHE A 258 11.88 11.77 -9.68
N VAL A 259 10.87 11.22 -9.00
CA VAL A 259 11.01 10.24 -7.91
C VAL A 259 10.40 8.93 -8.40
N MET A 260 11.26 7.96 -8.68
CA MET A 260 10.85 6.70 -9.28
C MET A 260 10.97 5.57 -8.26
N ALA A 261 9.89 4.82 -8.10
CA ALA A 261 9.96 3.56 -7.38
C ALA A 261 10.81 2.56 -8.18
N SER A 262 11.78 1.92 -7.55
CA SER A 262 12.61 0.92 -8.23
C SER A 262 11.77 -0.29 -8.63
N ASP A 263 11.73 -0.60 -9.93
CA ASP A 263 11.16 -1.81 -10.51
C ASP A 263 11.89 -2.10 -11.83
N LEU A 264 12.57 -3.24 -11.89
CA LEU A 264 13.41 -3.61 -13.03
C LEU A 264 12.63 -3.69 -14.35
N ARG A 265 11.31 -3.90 -14.31
CA ARG A 265 10.45 -3.96 -15.50
C ARG A 265 10.36 -2.61 -16.20
N HIS A 266 10.40 -1.50 -15.47
CA HIS A 266 10.30 -0.15 -16.05
C HIS A 266 11.57 0.70 -15.95
N ASN A 267 12.46 0.44 -14.99
CA ASN A 267 13.59 1.35 -14.73
C ASN A 267 14.40 1.64 -15.98
N LYS A 268 14.94 0.61 -16.63
CA LYS A 268 15.80 0.79 -17.80
C LYS A 268 15.12 1.55 -18.95
N PRO A 269 13.91 1.19 -19.41
CA PRO A 269 13.25 1.96 -20.45
C PRO A 269 12.88 3.38 -19.96
N LEU A 270 12.43 3.54 -18.72
CA LEU A 270 12.05 4.86 -18.18
C LEU A 270 13.22 5.85 -18.21
N PHE A 271 14.42 5.44 -17.80
CA PHE A 271 15.62 6.29 -17.86
C PHE A 271 15.99 6.74 -19.28
N ASN A 272 15.61 5.99 -20.31
CA ASN A 272 15.83 6.36 -21.70
C ASN A 272 14.87 7.47 -22.19
N HIS A 273 13.71 7.65 -21.52
CA HIS A 273 12.69 8.62 -21.87
C HIS A 273 12.76 9.90 -21.03
N LEU A 274 13.24 9.80 -19.77
CA LEU A 274 13.34 10.98 -18.90
C LEU A 274 14.41 11.95 -19.41
N PRO A 275 14.14 13.27 -19.43
CA PRO A 275 15.11 14.28 -19.90
C PRO A 275 16.40 14.21 -19.07
N ALA A 276 17.55 14.39 -19.73
CA ALA A 276 18.87 14.23 -19.10
C ALA A 276 19.13 15.29 -18.01
N GLU A 277 18.61 16.48 -18.21
CA GLU A 277 18.80 17.65 -17.34
C GLU A 277 18.01 17.62 -16.03
N ASN A 278 16.95 16.81 -15.96
CA ASN A 278 16.13 16.72 -14.77
C ASN A 278 16.75 15.83 -13.69
N THR A 279 16.60 16.21 -12.43
CA THR A 279 17.01 15.40 -11.28
C THR A 279 16.20 14.11 -11.19
N LYS A 280 16.90 12.98 -11.07
CA LYS A 280 16.35 11.63 -11.05
C LYS A 280 16.67 10.92 -9.74
N ILE A 281 15.64 10.66 -8.95
CA ILE A 281 15.73 10.02 -7.65
C ILE A 281 15.11 8.63 -7.76
N LEU A 282 15.84 7.60 -7.38
CA LEU A 282 15.37 6.22 -7.36
C LEU A 282 15.14 5.76 -5.93
N THR A 283 13.95 5.23 -5.62
CA THR A 283 13.65 4.69 -4.30
C THR A 283 13.61 3.17 -4.34
N TRP A 284 14.52 2.55 -3.63
CA TRP A 284 14.58 1.12 -3.45
C TRP A 284 13.86 0.73 -2.16
N PHE A 285 12.87 -0.15 -2.25
CA PHE A 285 12.04 -0.59 -1.15
C PHE A 285 12.13 -2.10 -0.98
N ALA A 286 12.55 -2.57 0.19
CA ALA A 286 12.88 -3.96 0.43
C ALA A 286 11.73 -4.92 0.11
N GLU A 287 10.49 -4.59 0.48
CA GLU A 287 9.34 -5.47 0.22
C GLU A 287 9.04 -5.67 -1.27
N ARG A 288 9.44 -4.71 -2.10
CA ARG A 288 9.30 -4.80 -3.57
C ARG A 288 10.53 -5.40 -4.24
N ASN A 289 11.74 -5.09 -3.75
CA ASN A 289 13.00 -5.26 -4.46
C ASN A 289 13.97 -6.26 -3.81
N GLN A 290 13.56 -7.01 -2.78
CA GLN A 290 14.45 -7.92 -2.04
C GLN A 290 15.11 -9.00 -2.93
N ASP A 291 14.43 -9.40 -4.02
CA ASP A 291 14.90 -10.42 -4.94
C ASP A 291 15.69 -9.85 -6.13
N ASP A 292 15.87 -8.51 -6.19
CA ASP A 292 16.58 -7.86 -7.27
C ASP A 292 18.08 -8.19 -7.22
N SER A 293 18.62 -8.58 -8.37
CA SER A 293 20.08 -8.74 -8.51
C SER A 293 20.78 -7.38 -8.51
N ILE A 294 21.84 -7.25 -7.74
CA ILE A 294 22.70 -6.05 -7.71
C ILE A 294 23.18 -5.66 -9.12
N ASP A 295 23.54 -6.65 -9.93
CA ASP A 295 24.07 -6.43 -11.31
C ASP A 295 23.01 -5.82 -12.24
N ALA A 296 21.73 -5.97 -11.95
CA ALA A 296 20.67 -5.42 -12.77
C ALA A 296 20.65 -3.87 -12.79
N TYR A 297 21.27 -3.24 -11.80
CA TYR A 297 21.35 -1.78 -11.66
C TYR A 297 22.43 -1.14 -12.52
N ALA A 298 23.43 -1.90 -12.98
CA ALA A 298 24.56 -1.40 -13.78
C ALA A 298 24.13 -0.58 -15.00
N GLY A 299 23.02 -0.96 -15.65
CA GLY A 299 22.57 -0.36 -16.91
C GLY A 299 21.96 1.04 -16.78
N PHE A 300 21.55 1.46 -15.58
CA PHE A 300 20.87 2.76 -15.38
C PHE A 300 21.34 3.52 -14.12
N LEU A 301 22.03 2.89 -13.18
CA LEU A 301 22.51 3.55 -11.96
C LEU A 301 23.37 4.80 -12.22
N PRO A 302 24.22 4.87 -13.27
CA PRO A 302 24.95 6.10 -13.60
C PRO A 302 24.05 7.30 -13.94
N GLN A 303 22.79 7.07 -14.36
CA GLN A 303 21.85 8.11 -14.72
C GLN A 303 21.01 8.60 -13.52
N VAL A 304 21.13 7.94 -12.37
CA VAL A 304 20.45 8.29 -11.12
C VAL A 304 21.28 9.36 -10.41
N ASP A 305 20.66 10.44 -9.95
CA ASP A 305 21.33 11.48 -9.15
C ASP A 305 21.32 11.13 -7.65
N LEU A 306 20.28 10.43 -7.20
CA LEU A 306 20.15 10.00 -5.81
C LEU A 306 19.40 8.66 -5.75
N LEU A 307 20.00 7.64 -5.15
CA LEU A 307 19.30 6.39 -4.80
C LEU A 307 19.10 6.33 -3.29
N ILE A 308 17.85 6.13 -2.89
CA ILE A 308 17.44 5.98 -1.49
C ILE A 308 16.98 4.54 -1.28
N ALA A 309 17.66 3.84 -0.37
CA ALA A 309 17.28 2.49 0.04
C ALA A 309 16.83 2.49 1.50
N ASP A 310 15.83 1.70 1.82
CA ASP A 310 15.31 1.52 3.18
C ASP A 310 16.05 0.42 3.97
N ARG A 311 17.08 -0.21 3.36
CA ARG A 311 17.91 -1.31 3.92
C ARG A 311 19.40 -1.01 3.85
N TYR A 312 20.06 -1.03 4.99
CA TYR A 312 21.50 -0.82 5.07
C TYR A 312 22.32 -1.91 4.38
N ASP A 313 21.97 -3.17 4.62
CA ASP A 313 22.71 -4.31 4.09
C ASP A 313 22.68 -4.36 2.54
N TYR A 314 21.56 -3.99 1.94
CA TYR A 314 21.47 -3.87 0.49
C TYR A 314 22.25 -2.66 -0.03
N LEU A 315 22.15 -1.54 0.68
CA LEU A 315 22.90 -0.34 0.32
C LEU A 315 24.40 -0.58 0.37
N GLU A 316 24.92 -1.28 1.39
CA GLU A 316 26.33 -1.66 1.48
C GLU A 316 26.76 -2.54 0.29
N GLN A 317 25.93 -3.50 -0.12
CA GLN A 317 26.19 -4.33 -1.30
C GLN A 317 26.28 -3.48 -2.56
N LEU A 318 25.35 -2.53 -2.77
CA LEU A 318 25.41 -1.59 -3.89
C LEU A 318 26.66 -0.73 -3.85
N GLN A 319 27.05 -0.20 -2.68
CA GLN A 319 28.25 0.63 -2.53
C GLN A 319 29.54 -0.15 -2.82
N VAL A 320 29.58 -1.44 -2.47
CA VAL A 320 30.71 -2.32 -2.79
C VAL A 320 30.75 -2.64 -4.29
N ALA A 321 29.59 -2.91 -4.91
CA ALA A 321 29.50 -3.22 -6.32
C ALA A 321 29.75 -1.99 -7.23
N TYR A 322 29.33 -0.81 -6.77
CA TYR A 322 29.42 0.45 -7.53
C TYR A 322 30.10 1.56 -6.73
N PRO A 323 31.40 1.46 -6.43
CA PRO A 323 32.12 2.42 -5.58
C PRO A 323 32.15 3.85 -6.17
N GLU A 324 32.13 4.00 -7.47
CA GLU A 324 32.06 5.29 -8.17
C GLU A 324 30.76 6.05 -7.84
N GLU A 325 29.68 5.29 -7.59
CA GLU A 325 28.34 5.82 -7.34
C GLU A 325 28.01 5.92 -5.84
N ALA A 326 28.94 5.51 -4.96
CA ALA A 326 28.68 5.35 -3.52
C ALA A 326 28.19 6.64 -2.84
N LYS A 327 28.59 7.82 -3.32
CA LYS A 327 28.17 9.12 -2.74
C LYS A 327 26.68 9.38 -2.87
N LYS A 328 26.05 8.96 -3.96
CA LYS A 328 24.63 9.16 -4.21
C LYS A 328 23.74 8.06 -3.65
N LEU A 329 24.33 7.00 -3.08
CA LEU A 329 23.61 5.91 -2.44
C LEU A 329 23.36 6.25 -0.98
N LYS A 330 22.11 6.49 -0.57
CA LYS A 330 21.73 6.94 0.76
C LYS A 330 20.72 6.00 1.40
N HIS A 331 20.80 5.87 2.73
CA HIS A 331 19.80 5.16 3.52
C HIS A 331 18.76 6.11 4.07
N MET A 332 17.48 5.75 3.94
CA MET A 332 16.38 6.45 4.61
C MET A 332 15.19 5.51 4.78
N ALA A 333 14.51 5.60 5.92
CA ALA A 333 13.24 4.94 6.13
C ALA A 333 12.19 5.41 5.11
N SER A 334 11.42 4.49 4.59
CA SER A 334 10.35 4.80 3.63
C SER A 334 9.10 5.42 4.29
N PHE A 335 9.00 5.36 5.62
CA PHE A 335 7.83 5.76 6.39
C PHE A 335 8.18 6.80 7.44
N ASP A 336 7.25 7.73 7.65
CA ASP A 336 7.30 8.68 8.77
C ASP A 336 6.96 7.96 10.10
N THR A 337 7.64 8.36 11.17
CA THR A 337 7.40 7.81 12.51
C THR A 337 6.26 8.51 13.27
N ARG A 338 5.56 9.48 12.68
CA ARG A 338 4.41 10.19 13.30
C ARG A 338 3.10 9.40 13.25
N LEU A 339 3.17 8.11 13.10
CA LEU A 339 2.02 7.24 13.12
C LEU A 339 1.18 7.36 14.34
N ALA A 340 0.32 7.15 14.91
CA ALA A 340 -0.44 7.44 16.11
C ALA A 340 0.35 7.19 17.40
N LEU A 341 0.44 8.19 18.27
CA LEU A 341 0.95 8.00 19.63
C LEU A 341 0.06 7.02 20.39
N GLY A 342 0.64 5.90 20.82
CA GLY A 342 -0.05 4.81 21.47
C GLY A 342 -0.64 5.21 22.83
N THR A 343 -1.74 4.57 23.20
CA THR A 343 -2.35 4.63 24.54
C THR A 343 -1.81 3.56 25.47
N SER A 344 -0.86 2.75 25.00
CA SER A 344 -0.29 1.60 25.72
C SER A 344 0.21 1.90 27.12
N GLN A 345 0.66 3.15 27.40
CA GLN A 345 1.06 3.60 28.73
C GLN A 345 -0.03 3.49 29.79
N ARG A 346 -1.30 3.52 29.41
CA ARG A 346 -2.47 3.51 30.29
C ARG A 346 -3.03 2.11 30.51
N VAL A 347 -2.52 1.12 29.80
CA VAL A 347 -3.04 -0.25 29.83
C VAL A 347 -2.46 -0.99 31.03
N LYS A 348 -3.32 -1.59 31.87
CA LYS A 348 -2.93 -2.38 33.04
C LYS A 348 -2.54 -3.82 32.67
N GLU A 349 -3.07 -4.34 31.58
CA GLU A 349 -2.78 -5.69 31.08
C GLU A 349 -1.51 -5.69 30.24
N SER A 350 -0.79 -6.80 30.26
CA SER A 350 0.44 -6.98 29.50
C SER A 350 0.13 -7.70 28.19
N LYS A 351 -0.46 -7.00 27.22
CA LYS A 351 -0.66 -7.56 25.88
C LYS A 351 0.65 -7.57 25.11
N ILE A 352 1.02 -8.73 24.59
CA ILE A 352 2.09 -8.94 23.63
C ILE A 352 1.47 -9.00 22.24
N PHE A 353 1.98 -8.21 21.31
CA PHE A 353 1.70 -8.38 19.89
C PHE A 353 2.85 -9.16 19.28
N TYR A 354 2.58 -10.34 18.73
CA TYR A 354 3.58 -11.18 18.07
C TYR A 354 3.36 -11.16 16.56
N GLN A 355 4.26 -10.47 15.84
CA GLN A 355 4.31 -10.48 14.38
C GLN A 355 4.78 -11.84 13.89
N VAL A 356 3.93 -12.55 13.15
CA VAL A 356 4.22 -13.88 12.62
C VAL A 356 4.58 -13.81 11.13
N ASP A 357 5.70 -14.45 10.75
CA ASP A 357 6.01 -14.76 9.36
C ASP A 357 5.33 -16.08 8.97
N LEU A 358 4.24 -16.00 8.22
CA LEU A 358 3.46 -17.17 7.80
C LEU A 358 4.16 -18.01 6.73
N ASN A 359 5.14 -17.44 6.02
CA ASN A 359 5.91 -18.16 5.01
C ASN A 359 7.02 -19.01 5.66
N HIS A 360 7.49 -18.59 6.84
CA HIS A 360 8.56 -19.25 7.58
C HIS A 360 8.17 -19.41 9.07
N LEU A 361 7.13 -20.19 9.34
CA LEU A 361 6.60 -20.36 10.68
C LEU A 361 7.63 -21.03 11.63
N ASP A 362 8.06 -20.29 12.65
CA ASP A 362 9.01 -20.78 13.67
C ASP A 362 8.26 -21.24 14.93
N LEU A 363 7.95 -22.56 14.99
CA LEU A 363 7.19 -23.16 16.10
C LEU A 363 7.95 -23.07 17.43
N GLU A 364 9.28 -23.05 17.43
CA GLU A 364 10.05 -22.89 18.67
C GLU A 364 9.93 -21.47 19.21
N ALA A 365 9.92 -20.47 18.32
CA ALA A 365 9.66 -19.08 18.71
C ALA A 365 8.26 -18.92 19.31
N ILE A 366 7.23 -19.51 18.68
CA ILE A 366 5.86 -19.52 19.20
C ILE A 366 5.80 -20.17 20.58
N TYR A 367 6.49 -21.33 20.75
CA TYR A 367 6.56 -21.99 22.05
C TYR A 367 7.13 -21.10 23.15
N GLN A 368 8.21 -20.36 22.90
CA GLN A 368 8.82 -19.47 23.89
C GLN A 368 7.85 -18.35 24.31
N VAL A 369 7.07 -17.82 23.39
CA VAL A 369 6.05 -16.80 23.69
C VAL A 369 4.91 -17.40 24.51
N LEU A 370 4.39 -18.57 24.13
CA LEU A 370 3.34 -19.27 24.88
C LEU A 370 3.80 -19.66 26.27
N ALA A 371 5.04 -20.15 26.42
CA ALA A 371 5.62 -20.50 27.72
C ALA A 371 5.69 -19.26 28.65
N PHE A 372 6.02 -18.10 28.12
CA PHE A 372 5.98 -16.85 28.87
C PHE A 372 4.55 -16.48 29.28
N VAL A 373 3.59 -16.53 28.36
CA VAL A 373 2.17 -16.25 28.66
C VAL A 373 1.63 -17.22 29.71
N ALA A 374 1.95 -18.50 29.62
CA ALA A 374 1.55 -19.51 30.60
C ALA A 374 2.11 -19.22 32.00
N LYS A 375 3.38 -18.78 32.07
CA LYS A 375 4.07 -18.48 33.34
C LYS A 375 3.58 -17.19 34.00
N TYR A 376 3.14 -16.19 33.22
CA TYR A 376 2.71 -14.88 33.73
C TYR A 376 1.21 -14.65 33.49
N PRO A 377 0.33 -14.90 34.48
CA PRO A 377 -1.13 -14.94 34.30
C PRO A 377 -1.77 -13.64 33.78
N LYS A 378 -1.14 -12.47 33.97
CA LYS A 378 -1.64 -11.17 33.49
C LYS A 378 -1.19 -10.83 32.09
N THR A 379 -0.59 -11.79 31.39
CA THR A 379 -0.09 -11.58 30.03
C THR A 379 -1.00 -12.25 29.02
N ARG A 380 -1.32 -11.57 27.94
CA ARG A 380 -2.04 -12.08 26.76
C ARG A 380 -1.16 -11.93 25.53
N VAL A 381 -1.40 -12.73 24.50
CA VAL A 381 -0.71 -12.62 23.22
C VAL A 381 -1.71 -12.53 22.07
N GLU A 382 -1.44 -11.61 21.15
CA GLU A 382 -2.11 -11.51 19.86
C GLU A 382 -1.10 -11.85 18.77
N PHE A 383 -1.39 -12.89 18.00
CA PHE A 383 -0.60 -13.29 16.83
C PHE A 383 -1.11 -12.51 15.63
N GLY A 384 -0.30 -11.58 15.12
CA GLY A 384 -0.61 -10.78 13.96
C GLY A 384 0.16 -11.23 12.72
N ALA A 385 -0.51 -11.34 11.59
CA ALA A 385 0.12 -11.65 10.31
C ALA A 385 -0.37 -10.72 9.22
N PHE A 386 0.54 -10.21 8.39
CA PHE A 386 0.18 -9.36 7.26
C PHE A 386 -0.33 -10.19 6.09
N ASN A 387 -1.44 -9.72 5.50
CA ASN A 387 -2.01 -10.27 4.27
C ASN A 387 -2.17 -11.81 4.30
N ALA A 388 -2.57 -12.36 5.45
CA ALA A 388 -2.79 -13.77 5.60
C ALA A 388 -3.95 -14.24 4.71
N ASN A 389 -3.74 -15.32 3.96
CA ASN A 389 -4.89 -15.99 3.39
C ASN A 389 -5.60 -16.82 4.47
N PRO A 390 -6.91 -17.12 4.32
CA PRO A 390 -7.68 -17.84 5.34
C PRO A 390 -7.08 -19.20 5.72
N GLU A 391 -6.48 -19.92 4.78
CA GLU A 391 -5.84 -21.22 5.01
C GLU A 391 -4.57 -21.09 5.85
N GLN A 392 -3.75 -20.09 5.58
CA GLN A 392 -2.53 -19.81 6.36
C GLN A 392 -2.87 -19.43 7.80
N LEU A 393 -3.90 -18.58 7.99
CA LEU A 393 -4.31 -18.18 9.33
C LEU A 393 -4.88 -19.36 10.11
N GLN A 394 -5.74 -20.16 9.49
CA GLN A 394 -6.28 -21.38 10.09
C GLN A 394 -5.19 -22.40 10.44
N ASN A 395 -4.15 -22.52 9.60
CA ASN A 395 -2.99 -23.37 9.92
C ASN A 395 -2.24 -22.86 11.15
N LEU A 396 -2.01 -21.54 11.27
CA LEU A 396 -1.39 -20.94 12.44
C LEU A 396 -2.21 -21.21 13.70
N GLU A 397 -3.53 -20.98 13.66
CA GLU A 397 -4.46 -21.27 14.76
C GLU A 397 -4.33 -22.72 15.20
N HIS A 398 -4.45 -23.66 14.26
CA HIS A 398 -4.33 -25.08 14.55
C HIS A 398 -2.97 -25.47 15.16
N GLN A 399 -1.85 -24.90 14.68
CA GLN A 399 -0.52 -25.19 15.24
C GLN A 399 -0.38 -24.66 16.66
N VAL A 400 -0.91 -23.47 16.97
CA VAL A 400 -0.89 -22.88 18.31
C VAL A 400 -1.76 -23.69 19.26
N GLU A 401 -3.01 -24.00 18.90
CA GLU A 401 -3.92 -24.80 19.71
C GLU A 401 -3.35 -26.21 20.01
N LYS A 402 -2.85 -26.86 18.99
CA LYS A 402 -2.17 -28.16 19.14
C LYS A 402 -1.00 -28.08 20.10
N MET A 403 -0.19 -27.06 20.02
CA MET A 403 0.96 -26.83 20.91
C MET A 403 0.50 -26.61 22.36
N ILE A 404 -0.59 -25.86 22.55
CA ILE A 404 -1.20 -25.65 23.86
C ILE A 404 -1.66 -27.00 24.45
N ASP A 405 -2.40 -27.80 23.71
CA ASP A 405 -2.92 -29.10 24.15
C ASP A 405 -1.81 -30.12 24.46
N GLU A 406 -0.73 -30.13 23.68
CA GLU A 406 0.37 -31.09 23.86
C GLU A 406 1.36 -30.69 24.95
N ARG A 407 1.56 -29.39 25.22
CA ARG A 407 2.67 -28.94 26.08
C ARG A 407 2.25 -28.12 27.30
N PHE A 408 0.98 -27.69 27.38
CA PHE A 408 0.45 -26.91 28.49
C PHE A 408 -0.90 -27.45 28.96
N SER A 409 -1.43 -26.93 30.07
CA SER A 409 -2.85 -27.10 30.42
C SER A 409 -3.67 -26.01 29.75
N SER A 410 -4.73 -26.36 29.02
CA SER A 410 -5.61 -25.39 28.33
C SER A 410 -6.18 -24.36 29.31
N GLU A 411 -6.50 -24.76 30.54
CA GLU A 411 -7.01 -23.86 31.60
C GLU A 411 -6.08 -22.66 31.87
N VAL A 412 -4.77 -22.79 31.61
CA VAL A 412 -3.80 -21.70 31.82
C VAL A 412 -3.98 -20.58 30.82
N PHE A 413 -4.59 -20.88 29.67
CA PHE A 413 -4.86 -19.88 28.62
C PHE A 413 -6.29 -19.36 28.64
N GLU A 414 -7.07 -19.69 29.66
CA GLU A 414 -8.43 -19.23 29.89
C GLU A 414 -8.45 -18.22 31.03
N GLU A 415 -9.24 -17.15 30.88
CA GLU A 415 -9.48 -16.17 31.91
C GLU A 415 -10.98 -16.00 32.11
N VAL A 416 -11.41 -16.11 33.37
CA VAL A 416 -12.81 -15.89 33.74
C VAL A 416 -12.99 -14.42 34.03
N VAL A 417 -13.80 -13.74 33.21
CA VAL A 417 -14.14 -12.32 33.40
C VAL A 417 -15.56 -12.20 33.89
N GLU A 418 -15.75 -11.53 35.04
CA GLU A 418 -17.07 -11.19 35.54
C GLU A 418 -17.70 -10.14 34.60
N SER A 419 -18.80 -10.48 33.94
CA SER A 419 -19.54 -9.54 33.10
C SER A 419 -20.17 -8.46 33.96
N SER A 420 -19.63 -7.24 33.95
CA SER A 420 -20.20 -6.06 34.60
C SER A 420 -21.36 -5.48 33.76
N GLY A 421 -22.38 -6.27 33.47
CA GLY A 421 -23.62 -5.83 32.83
C GLY A 421 -24.60 -5.29 33.88
N ALA A 422 -24.74 -3.98 33.95
CA ALA A 422 -25.61 -3.28 34.85
C ALA A 422 -27.07 -3.32 34.36
N GLU A 423 -27.73 -4.49 34.31
CA GLU A 423 -29.23 -4.46 34.21
C GLU A 423 -29.94 -5.77 34.61
N ASN A 424 -29.29 -6.90 34.88
CA ASN A 424 -30.00 -8.06 35.44
C ASN A 424 -29.16 -8.78 36.50
N ARG A 425 -29.46 -8.54 37.75
CA ARG A 425 -28.82 -9.08 38.97
C ARG A 425 -29.15 -10.54 39.30
N LEU A 426 -29.44 -11.41 38.36
CA LEU A 426 -29.86 -12.79 38.69
C LEU A 426 -29.11 -13.92 37.96
N GLU A 427 -28.16 -13.60 37.06
CA GLU A 427 -27.27 -14.63 36.51
C GLU A 427 -25.84 -14.08 36.49
N GLU A 428 -24.97 -14.64 37.33
CA GLU A 428 -23.52 -14.49 37.23
C GLU A 428 -23.06 -15.23 35.95
N ASN A 429 -23.10 -14.55 34.80
CA ASN A 429 -22.52 -15.08 33.56
C ASN A 429 -21.03 -14.78 33.58
N ASN A 430 -20.25 -15.75 34.05
CA ASN A 430 -18.81 -15.76 33.88
C ASN A 430 -18.51 -16.06 32.41
N GLU A 431 -17.91 -15.10 31.72
CA GLU A 431 -17.44 -15.28 30.35
C GLU A 431 -15.99 -15.76 30.36
N ILE A 432 -15.72 -16.91 29.70
CA ILE A 432 -14.35 -17.44 29.55
C ILE A 432 -13.74 -16.78 28.31
N ILE A 433 -12.68 -16.02 28.50
CA ILE A 433 -11.95 -15.34 27.43
C ILE A 433 -10.58 -16.02 27.25
N SER A 434 -10.21 -16.29 26.01
CA SER A 434 -8.88 -16.81 25.67
C SER A 434 -7.80 -15.75 25.90
N ARG A 435 -6.64 -16.17 26.41
CA ARG A 435 -5.45 -15.32 26.59
C ARG A 435 -4.58 -15.24 25.33
N PHE A 436 -5.02 -15.83 24.25
CA PHE A 436 -4.43 -15.67 22.92
C PHE A 436 -5.49 -15.35 21.88
N SER A 437 -5.10 -14.65 20.84
CA SER A 437 -5.96 -14.29 19.70
C SER A 437 -5.13 -14.20 18.42
N PHE A 438 -5.83 -14.22 17.28
CA PHE A 438 -5.21 -14.12 15.95
C PHE A 438 -5.79 -12.93 15.21
N GLN A 439 -4.94 -12.19 14.50
CA GLN A 439 -5.32 -11.01 13.75
C GLN A 439 -4.74 -11.06 12.34
N ASP A 440 -5.60 -11.02 11.33
CA ASP A 440 -5.23 -10.73 9.96
C ASP A 440 -5.06 -9.21 9.80
N LEU A 441 -3.83 -8.79 9.56
CA LEU A 441 -3.48 -7.39 9.36
C LEU A 441 -3.61 -7.06 7.87
N ARG A 442 -4.76 -6.54 7.49
CA ARG A 442 -5.05 -6.21 6.10
C ARG A 442 -4.62 -4.80 5.73
N ASP A 443 -4.49 -3.94 6.72
CA ASP A 443 -4.20 -2.53 6.53
C ASP A 443 -3.47 -1.91 7.72
N GLU A 444 -2.97 -0.72 7.51
CA GLU A 444 -2.33 0.10 8.54
C GLU A 444 -3.24 0.30 9.77
N THR A 445 -4.54 0.50 9.54
CA THR A 445 -5.53 0.70 10.61
C THR A 445 -5.66 -0.53 11.49
N ALA A 446 -5.60 -1.73 10.93
CA ALA A 446 -5.62 -2.99 11.70
C ALA A 446 -4.39 -3.10 12.60
N LEU A 447 -3.19 -2.79 12.10
CA LEU A 447 -1.98 -2.76 12.91
C LEU A 447 -2.06 -1.71 14.01
N ILE A 448 -2.48 -0.48 13.70
CA ILE A 448 -2.62 0.59 14.70
C ILE A 448 -3.60 0.18 15.82
N LYS A 449 -4.73 -0.44 15.47
CA LYS A 449 -5.69 -0.97 16.45
C LYS A 449 -5.08 -2.05 17.33
N SER A 450 -4.32 -2.97 16.75
CA SER A 450 -3.61 -4.03 17.50
C SER A 450 -2.56 -3.45 18.45
N LEU A 451 -1.82 -2.43 18.01
CA LEU A 451 -0.79 -1.78 18.82
C LEU A 451 -1.36 -0.86 19.90
N GLN A 452 -2.58 -0.36 19.76
CA GLN A 452 -3.18 0.59 20.70
C GLN A 452 -3.16 0.14 22.16
N PHE A 453 -3.32 -1.17 22.41
CA PHE A 453 -3.32 -1.79 23.75
C PHE A 453 -2.11 -2.70 24.01
N THR A 454 -1.13 -2.68 23.12
CA THR A 454 0.06 -3.53 23.19
C THR A 454 1.11 -2.94 24.12
N ARG A 455 1.71 -3.79 24.97
CA ARG A 455 2.79 -3.42 25.89
C ARG A 455 4.16 -3.89 25.42
N LEU A 456 4.21 -4.86 24.51
CA LEU A 456 5.43 -5.41 23.97
C LEU A 456 5.16 -5.93 22.55
N ILE A 457 5.99 -5.53 21.60
CA ILE A 457 5.99 -6.08 20.25
C ILE A 457 7.06 -7.17 20.19
N VAL A 458 6.74 -8.28 19.53
CA VAL A 458 7.64 -9.39 19.29
C VAL A 458 7.66 -9.72 17.81
N ASP A 459 8.85 -9.70 17.22
CA ASP A 459 9.08 -10.18 15.85
C ASP A 459 10.37 -11.00 15.84
N LEU A 460 10.22 -12.32 15.82
CA LEU A 460 11.33 -13.27 15.85
C LEU A 460 11.63 -13.88 14.47
N SER A 461 11.16 -13.27 13.41
CA SER A 461 11.49 -13.62 12.04
C SER A 461 12.97 -13.37 11.74
N LYS A 462 13.47 -13.99 10.67
CA LYS A 462 14.84 -13.74 10.17
C LYS A 462 14.96 -12.35 9.56
N GLU A 463 13.87 -11.85 9.01
CA GLU A 463 13.72 -10.51 8.46
C GLU A 463 12.55 -9.82 9.17
N PRO A 464 12.81 -9.06 10.25
CA PRO A 464 11.77 -8.37 10.98
C PRO A 464 11.02 -7.37 10.09
N ASN A 465 9.69 -7.32 10.25
CA ASN A 465 8.86 -6.40 9.50
C ASN A 465 9.15 -4.95 9.92
N ARG A 466 9.68 -4.16 8.99
CA ARG A 466 10.12 -2.77 9.25
C ARG A 466 8.97 -1.87 9.60
N TYR A 467 7.85 -2.03 8.92
CA TYR A 467 6.67 -1.21 9.21
C TYR A 467 6.21 -1.41 10.66
N THR A 468 6.17 -2.66 11.13
CA THR A 468 5.88 -2.97 12.54
C THR A 468 6.91 -2.37 13.50
N GLN A 469 8.21 -2.36 13.12
CA GLN A 469 9.26 -1.73 13.93
C GLN A 469 9.07 -0.21 14.02
N ILE A 470 8.77 0.46 12.91
CA ILE A 470 8.51 1.90 12.85
C ILE A 470 7.22 2.24 13.61
N ALA A 471 6.15 1.46 13.44
CA ALA A 471 4.92 1.61 14.19
C ALA A 471 5.14 1.45 15.71
N GLY A 472 6.00 0.52 16.11
CA GLY A 472 6.41 0.31 17.50
C GLY A 472 7.14 1.53 18.08
N ILE A 473 8.05 2.15 17.31
CA ILE A 473 8.71 3.41 17.70
C ILE A 473 7.66 4.51 17.87
N SER A 474 6.78 4.69 16.89
CA SER A 474 5.74 5.73 16.90
C SER A 474 4.76 5.57 18.07
N ALA A 475 4.45 4.32 18.43
CA ALA A 475 3.60 4.01 19.58
C ALA A 475 4.36 4.04 20.92
N GLY A 476 5.69 4.15 20.91
CA GLY A 476 6.55 4.12 22.09
C GLY A 476 6.57 2.75 22.80
N ILE A 477 6.37 1.66 22.04
CA ILE A 477 6.30 0.29 22.57
C ILE A 477 7.65 -0.40 22.40
N PRO A 478 8.23 -1.01 23.46
CA PRO A 478 9.45 -1.80 23.32
C PRO A 478 9.25 -3.04 22.46
N GLN A 479 10.34 -3.46 21.79
CA GLN A 479 10.31 -4.53 20.81
C GLN A 479 11.29 -5.65 21.17
N ILE A 480 10.95 -6.91 20.83
CA ILE A 480 11.88 -8.05 20.90
C ILE A 480 12.10 -8.59 19.50
N ASN A 481 13.36 -8.60 19.09
CA ASN A 481 13.81 -9.14 17.82
C ASN A 481 14.97 -10.11 18.03
N ARG A 482 15.24 -10.97 17.07
CA ARG A 482 16.46 -11.82 17.05
C ARG A 482 17.52 -11.31 16.08
N VAL A 483 17.17 -10.36 15.23
CA VAL A 483 18.06 -9.72 14.27
C VAL A 483 18.14 -8.22 14.61
N ALA A 484 19.35 -7.68 14.59
CA ALA A 484 19.57 -6.25 14.79
C ALA A 484 19.07 -5.47 13.57
N SER A 485 18.50 -4.30 13.80
CA SER A 485 18.11 -3.35 12.76
C SER A 485 18.43 -1.93 13.19
N GLU A 486 18.36 -0.99 12.28
CA GLU A 486 18.51 0.44 12.55
C GLU A 486 17.39 1.03 13.41
N TYR A 487 16.25 0.35 13.46
CA TYR A 487 15.07 0.80 14.22
C TYR A 487 15.09 0.35 15.68
N VAL A 488 15.78 -0.76 15.99
CA VAL A 488 15.72 -1.40 17.31
C VAL A 488 17.11 -1.46 17.94
N THR A 489 17.29 -0.70 19.02
CA THR A 489 18.54 -0.66 19.79
C THR A 489 18.42 -1.47 21.06
N HIS A 490 19.35 -2.43 21.25
CA HIS A 490 19.34 -3.38 22.38
C HIS A 490 19.36 -2.66 23.73
N GLN A 491 18.38 -3.02 24.62
CA GLN A 491 18.14 -2.46 25.95
C GLN A 491 17.76 -0.97 25.99
N GLU A 492 17.55 -0.33 24.83
CA GLU A 492 16.94 0.98 24.73
C GLU A 492 15.45 0.82 24.34
N ASN A 493 15.10 0.85 23.04
CA ASN A 493 13.72 0.64 22.60
C ASN A 493 13.40 -0.81 22.23
N GLY A 494 14.32 -1.77 22.45
CA GLY A 494 14.05 -3.19 22.24
C GLY A 494 15.11 -4.11 22.85
N TYR A 495 14.88 -5.39 22.73
CA TYR A 495 15.77 -6.45 23.21
C TYR A 495 16.13 -7.40 22.06
N ILE A 496 17.41 -7.42 21.65
CA ILE A 496 17.88 -8.32 20.62
C ILE A 496 18.29 -9.63 21.29
N LEU A 497 17.60 -10.72 20.92
CA LEU A 497 17.87 -12.05 21.47
C LEU A 497 19.10 -12.66 20.83
N LYS A 498 19.98 -13.25 21.63
CA LYS A 498 21.08 -14.09 21.15
C LYS A 498 20.61 -15.51 20.87
N HIS A 499 19.72 -16.02 21.73
CA HIS A 499 19.10 -17.35 21.61
C HIS A 499 17.60 -17.21 21.89
N LEU A 500 16.76 -18.05 21.29
CA LEU A 500 15.31 -18.04 21.55
C LEU A 500 14.98 -18.31 23.03
N SER A 501 15.79 -19.10 23.72
CA SER A 501 15.67 -19.34 25.16
C SER A 501 15.86 -18.10 26.05
N ASP A 502 16.41 -17.00 25.50
CA ASP A 502 16.54 -15.73 26.22
C ASP A 502 15.23 -14.90 26.16
N PHE A 503 14.18 -15.40 25.50
CA PHE A 503 12.91 -14.67 25.30
C PHE A 503 12.30 -14.23 26.63
N GLU A 504 12.20 -15.13 27.60
CA GLU A 504 11.66 -14.81 28.94
C GLU A 504 12.41 -13.65 29.58
N LYS A 505 13.74 -13.65 29.50
CA LYS A 505 14.59 -12.58 30.05
C LYS A 505 14.31 -11.23 29.37
N GLY A 506 14.20 -11.22 28.03
CA GLY A 506 13.90 -10.02 27.24
C GLY A 506 12.48 -9.48 27.52
N ALA A 507 11.48 -10.36 27.55
CA ALA A 507 10.09 -9.99 27.85
C ALA A 507 9.94 -9.46 29.28
N TYR A 508 10.54 -10.14 30.27
CA TYR A 508 10.52 -9.70 31.66
C TYR A 508 11.27 -8.38 31.88
N TYR A 509 12.32 -8.09 31.09
CA TYR A 509 13.06 -6.83 31.16
C TYR A 509 12.15 -5.63 30.97
N TYR A 510 11.15 -5.70 30.07
CA TYR A 510 10.21 -4.63 29.84
C TYR A 510 8.89 -4.80 30.61
N LEU A 511 8.28 -5.98 30.60
CA LEU A 511 6.98 -6.20 31.23
C LEU A 511 7.05 -6.33 32.74
N GLY A 512 8.18 -6.81 33.27
CA GLY A 512 8.42 -6.95 34.72
C GLY A 512 9.00 -5.70 35.37
N GLN A 513 9.52 -4.74 34.61
CA GLN A 513 10.24 -3.57 35.12
C GLN A 513 9.79 -2.29 34.44
N LEU A 514 8.88 -1.57 35.07
CA LEU A 514 8.29 -0.33 34.52
C LEU A 514 9.35 0.73 34.14
N ASN A 515 10.45 0.82 34.88
CA ASN A 515 11.53 1.77 34.58
C ASN A 515 12.17 1.49 33.22
N ASN A 516 12.37 0.22 32.85
CA ASN A 516 12.94 -0.13 31.55
C ASN A 516 11.94 0.15 30.43
N TRP A 517 10.64 -0.09 30.68
CA TRP A 517 9.59 0.26 29.73
C TRP A 517 9.51 1.79 29.49
N ASN A 518 9.56 2.58 30.56
CA ASN A 518 9.57 4.05 30.46
C ASN A 518 10.83 4.58 29.75
N ARG A 519 11.98 3.95 29.97
CA ARG A 519 13.22 4.30 29.27
C ARG A 519 13.09 4.04 27.77
N SER A 520 12.49 2.91 27.40
CA SER A 520 12.19 2.58 25.99
C SER A 520 11.31 3.63 25.33
N LEU A 521 10.27 4.10 26.03
CA LEU A 521 9.42 5.19 25.55
C LEU A 521 10.21 6.47 25.28
N ILE A 522 11.07 6.90 26.22
CA ILE A 522 11.89 8.11 26.07
C ILE A 522 12.81 7.99 24.85
N TYR A 523 13.46 6.83 24.70
CA TYR A 523 14.34 6.57 23.56
C TYR A 523 13.55 6.57 22.23
N SER A 524 12.34 5.99 22.21
CA SER A 524 11.47 6.03 21.03
C SER A 524 11.08 7.46 20.64
N ILE A 525 10.82 8.34 21.61
CA ILE A 525 10.54 9.77 21.34
C ILE A 525 11.74 10.47 20.69
N GLU A 526 12.97 10.12 21.08
CA GLU A 526 14.17 10.65 20.44
C GLU A 526 14.28 10.15 18.98
N LYS A 527 14.03 8.87 18.76
CA LYS A 527 14.00 8.27 17.41
C LYS A 527 12.92 8.87 16.51
N ILE A 528 11.72 9.16 17.05
CA ILE A 528 10.67 9.86 16.32
C ILE A 528 11.16 11.20 15.79
N LYS A 529 11.84 12.00 16.62
CA LYS A 529 12.36 13.30 16.21
C LYS A 529 13.37 13.26 15.06
N GLU A 530 14.06 12.13 14.86
CA GLU A 530 15.02 11.94 13.78
C GLU A 530 14.38 11.58 12.44
N ASN A 531 13.15 11.02 12.48
CA ASN A 531 12.46 10.45 11.33
C ASN A 531 11.04 11.01 11.14
N THR A 532 10.81 12.29 11.49
CA THR A 532 9.59 13.02 11.12
C THR A 532 9.63 13.43 9.65
N GLY A 533 8.48 13.67 9.03
CA GLY A 533 8.37 14.00 7.61
C GLY A 533 9.23 15.19 7.21
N ASP A 534 9.21 16.28 8.00
CA ASP A 534 10.04 17.46 7.79
C ASP A 534 11.54 17.12 7.79
N ARG A 535 11.99 16.22 8.67
CA ARG A 535 13.38 15.76 8.72
C ARG A 535 13.75 14.88 7.55
N LEU A 536 12.84 14.01 7.13
CA LEU A 536 13.06 13.16 5.96
C LEU A 536 13.21 14.00 4.68
N VAL A 537 12.31 14.97 4.47
CA VAL A 537 12.40 15.92 3.35
C VAL A 537 13.68 16.74 3.42
N GLN A 538 14.04 17.24 4.62
CA GLN A 538 15.26 18.03 4.79
C GLN A 538 16.54 17.23 4.46
N LYS A 539 16.60 15.94 4.86
CA LYS A 539 17.72 15.05 4.49
C LYS A 539 17.82 14.94 2.97
N TRP A 540 16.69 14.68 2.32
CA TRP A 540 16.59 14.54 0.87
C TRP A 540 17.11 15.78 0.13
N GLU A 541 16.61 16.94 0.49
CA GLU A 541 17.06 18.22 -0.09
C GLU A 541 18.55 18.50 0.13
N ASN A 542 19.09 18.14 1.30
CA ASN A 542 20.50 18.32 1.60
C ASN A 542 21.38 17.43 0.72
N TRP A 543 21.00 16.15 0.52
CA TRP A 543 21.74 15.22 -0.34
C TRP A 543 21.77 15.69 -1.81
N LEU A 544 20.64 16.21 -2.32
CA LEU A 544 20.59 16.76 -3.68
C LEU A 544 21.47 17.99 -3.83
N LYS A 545 21.57 18.84 -2.82
CA LYS A 545 22.48 20.01 -2.81
C LYS A 545 23.95 19.61 -2.76
N GLU A 546 24.28 18.57 -1.97
CA GLU A 546 25.66 18.04 -1.90
C GLU A 546 26.15 17.54 -3.26
N GLU A 547 25.28 16.83 -4.00
CA GLU A 547 25.60 16.33 -5.35
C GLU A 547 25.81 17.46 -6.36
N GLN A 548 24.95 18.49 -6.34
CA GLN A 548 25.10 19.65 -7.23
C GLN A 548 26.39 20.43 -6.98
N HIS A 549 26.87 20.52 -5.73
CA HIS A 549 28.13 21.20 -5.39
C HIS A 549 29.38 20.33 -5.61
N GLY A 550 29.24 19.01 -5.75
CA GLY A 550 30.34 18.08 -6.02
C GLY A 550 30.70 17.96 -7.50
N GLN A 551 29.87 18.49 -8.40
CA GLN A 551 30.07 18.48 -9.86
C GLN A 551 30.66 19.79 -10.41
N GLY A 552 30.97 20.80 -9.54
CA GLY A 552 31.52 22.11 -9.89
C GLY A 552 33.06 22.20 -9.83
#